data_53e5ddf06b9810af679521d2e953e597
#
_entry.id   53e5ddf06b9810af679521d2e953e597
#
_cell.length_a   1.000
_cell.length_b   1.000
_cell.length_c   1.000
_cell.angle_alpha   90.00
_cell.angle_beta   90.00
_cell.angle_gamma   90.00
#
_symmetry.space_group_name_H-M   'P 1'
#
loop_
_entity.id
_entity.type
_entity.pdbx_description
1 polymer ?
#
loop_
_entity_poly.entity_id
_entity_poly.type
_entity_poly.pdbx_seq_one_letter_code
_entity_poly.pdbx_strand_id
1 'polypeptide(L)'
;MFGYHYSWKKYIVTNIGVIMGLVLIAKLLSLSIEYTIMLGVIAVLCEPYLILNGYMNMYEQKRFMEASNYMEQMLYSFKRKSKIMNALEDSLLLFPDSLMGKCIEDTMEHISTSDTEGNIYQESFGIIEKEYGCEMMRKIHTFMIRVETSGGEYEASARILISDKNKWVSRVMKVQKEKQLIKRNVTIGIFLALLVVVGTVFMVPKELVDISQNKVSQFSGFCMLALNFILWTFVQCKLTGSWIKMEDTTSLRKLKKYYRNVMSSSKKCKKSQKDYLIKEVEKAFPDWILSVSLLLQTENVQMAIVRSLEKAPFILCDELECLIEKMERLPDSIDPYLEFFDVLQLPGIQSSMRMLYSMSINGGEDMTEQIYALIERNGDMQDQSERIKLEDYLAGMSFCVLVPMIFGSLKLMVDMSLLMIGIMQNARGI
;
A
#
# COMPACT_ATOMS: atom_id res chain seq x y z
N MET A 1 -7.83 -21.80 7.81
CA MET A 1 -7.55 -20.71 6.91
C MET A 1 -6.96 -19.51 7.63
N PHE A 2 -7.14 -18.85 8.55
CA PHE A 2 -6.45 -17.69 9.15
C PHE A 2 -5.98 -17.91 10.60
N GLY A 3 -5.94 -19.12 11.12
CA GLY A 3 -5.50 -19.41 12.49
C GLY A 3 -6.27 -18.72 13.62
N TYR A 4 -7.33 -17.98 13.30
CA TYR A 4 -8.18 -17.30 14.26
C TYR A 4 -9.48 -18.09 14.47
N HIS A 5 -9.70 -18.54 15.70
CA HIS A 5 -10.98 -19.10 16.10
C HIS A 5 -12.04 -18.01 16.13
N TYR A 6 -13.05 -18.15 15.29
CA TYR A 6 -14.22 -17.27 15.28
C TYR A 6 -15.01 -17.45 16.58
N SER A 7 -15.01 -16.43 17.42
CA SER A 7 -15.77 -16.47 18.68
C SER A 7 -17.21 -16.02 18.43
N TRP A 8 -18.14 -16.97 18.37
CA TRP A 8 -19.58 -16.70 18.27
C TRP A 8 -20.08 -15.72 19.32
N LYS A 9 -19.52 -15.73 20.54
CA LYS A 9 -19.85 -14.78 21.60
C LYS A 9 -19.52 -13.34 21.21
N LYS A 10 -18.34 -13.10 20.63
CA LYS A 10 -17.97 -11.76 20.15
C LYS A 10 -18.87 -11.29 19.02
N TYR A 11 -19.23 -12.18 18.10
CA TYR A 11 -20.16 -11.87 17.01
C TYR A 11 -21.52 -11.41 17.54
N ILE A 12 -22.13 -12.18 18.43
CA ILE A 12 -23.43 -11.85 19.02
C ILE A 12 -23.38 -10.52 19.78
N VAL A 13 -22.33 -10.29 20.57
CA VAL A 13 -22.17 -9.04 21.34
C VAL A 13 -22.02 -7.84 20.41
N THR A 14 -21.24 -7.97 19.33
CA THR A 14 -21.07 -6.89 18.36
C THR A 14 -22.37 -6.58 17.62
N ASN A 15 -23.10 -7.64 17.17
CA ASN A 15 -24.42 -7.48 16.54
C ASN A 15 -25.41 -6.74 17.45
N ILE A 16 -25.52 -7.17 18.69
CA ILE A 16 -26.41 -6.51 19.67
C ILE A 16 -26.02 -5.03 19.84
N GLY A 17 -24.72 -4.74 19.94
CA GLY A 17 -24.21 -3.37 20.09
C GLY A 17 -24.55 -2.49 18.88
N VAL A 18 -24.33 -2.98 17.66
CA VAL A 18 -24.63 -2.26 16.41
C VAL A 18 -26.12 -2.02 16.25
N ILE A 19 -26.95 -3.06 16.45
CA ILE A 19 -28.41 -2.94 16.36
C ILE A 19 -28.93 -1.96 17.40
N MET A 20 -28.46 -2.04 18.65
CA MET A 20 -28.88 -1.13 19.72
C MET A 20 -28.50 0.32 19.40
N GLY A 21 -27.31 0.55 18.86
CA GLY A 21 -26.86 1.88 18.42
C GLY A 21 -27.74 2.43 17.29
N LEU A 22 -28.07 1.61 16.28
CA LEU A 22 -28.93 2.01 15.17
C LEU A 22 -30.36 2.30 15.62
N VAL A 23 -30.91 1.49 16.52
CA VAL A 23 -32.25 1.72 17.11
C VAL A 23 -32.28 3.04 17.89
N LEU A 24 -31.22 3.32 18.64
CA LEU A 24 -31.11 4.59 19.38
C LEU A 24 -31.09 5.79 18.43
N ILE A 25 -30.30 5.73 17.36
CA ILE A 25 -30.22 6.78 16.34
C ILE A 25 -31.55 6.93 15.59
N ALA A 26 -32.22 5.83 15.23
CA ALA A 26 -33.49 5.83 14.56
C ALA A 26 -34.56 6.48 15.46
N LYS A 27 -34.53 6.22 16.77
CA LYS A 27 -35.43 6.86 17.77
C LYS A 27 -35.16 8.35 17.91
N LEU A 28 -33.89 8.76 17.90
CA LEU A 28 -33.52 10.19 17.95
C LEU A 28 -34.03 10.94 16.70
N LEU A 29 -34.05 10.31 15.56
CA LEU A 29 -34.61 10.89 14.32
C LEU A 29 -36.10 10.65 14.15
N SER A 30 -36.80 10.10 15.17
CA SER A 30 -38.23 9.80 15.17
C SER A 30 -38.69 8.94 13.98
N LEU A 31 -37.82 7.99 13.51
CA LEU A 31 -38.14 7.10 12.40
C LEU A 31 -39.22 6.08 12.77
N SER A 32 -40.10 5.75 11.82
CA SER A 32 -41.08 4.69 12.00
C SER A 32 -40.41 3.31 12.19
N ILE A 33 -41.16 2.41 12.80
CA ILE A 33 -40.69 1.04 13.10
C ILE A 33 -40.30 0.32 11.81
N GLU A 34 -41.04 0.54 10.71
CA GLU A 34 -40.75 -0.08 9.40
C GLU A 34 -39.34 0.25 8.88
N TYR A 35 -38.99 1.55 8.88
CA TYR A 35 -37.63 1.98 8.46
C TYR A 35 -36.54 1.55 9.44
N THR A 36 -36.85 1.47 10.73
CA THR A 36 -35.93 0.96 11.75
C THR A 36 -35.61 -0.51 11.53
N ILE A 37 -36.61 -1.33 11.20
CA ILE A 37 -36.43 -2.75 10.87
C ILE A 37 -35.60 -2.89 9.59
N MET A 38 -35.87 -2.09 8.55
CA MET A 38 -35.09 -2.12 7.30
C MET A 38 -33.61 -1.76 7.55
N LEU A 39 -33.32 -0.77 8.40
CA LEU A 39 -31.95 -0.46 8.81
C LEU A 39 -31.28 -1.61 9.55
N GLY A 40 -32.01 -2.28 10.44
CA GLY A 40 -31.53 -3.47 11.14
C GLY A 40 -31.17 -4.60 10.18
N VAL A 41 -31.96 -4.84 9.14
CA VAL A 41 -31.66 -5.84 8.10
C VAL A 41 -30.38 -5.48 7.36
N ILE A 42 -30.22 -4.20 6.96
CA ILE A 42 -28.98 -3.74 6.29
C ILE A 42 -27.77 -3.95 7.22
N ALA A 43 -27.90 -3.64 8.50
CA ALA A 43 -26.84 -3.83 9.48
C ALA A 43 -26.41 -5.31 9.58
N VAL A 44 -27.36 -6.22 9.75
CA VAL A 44 -27.10 -7.66 9.83
C VAL A 44 -26.43 -8.20 8.56
N LEU A 45 -26.77 -7.67 7.39
CA LEU A 45 -26.14 -8.06 6.13
C LEU A 45 -24.69 -7.54 5.98
N CYS A 46 -24.39 -6.35 6.52
CA CYS A 46 -23.07 -5.73 6.42
C CYS A 46 -22.09 -6.21 7.51
N GLU A 47 -22.59 -6.62 8.67
CA GLU A 47 -21.77 -6.92 9.83
C GLU A 47 -20.80 -8.10 9.63
N PRO A 48 -21.14 -9.21 8.97
CA PRO A 48 -20.19 -10.28 8.69
C PRO A 48 -18.95 -9.81 7.95
N TYR A 49 -19.12 -8.87 7.00
CA TYR A 49 -18.02 -8.27 6.26
C TYR A 49 -17.11 -7.42 7.15
N LEU A 50 -17.68 -6.67 8.08
CA LEU A 50 -16.92 -5.85 9.03
C LEU A 50 -16.09 -6.70 9.99
N ILE A 51 -16.68 -7.78 10.52
CA ILE A 51 -16.00 -8.68 11.44
C ILE A 51 -14.89 -9.42 10.73
N LEU A 52 -15.17 -10.01 9.56
CA LEU A 52 -14.16 -10.71 8.75
C LEU A 52 -12.99 -9.78 8.43
N ASN A 53 -13.29 -8.55 8.07
CA ASN A 53 -12.31 -7.53 7.74
C ASN A 53 -11.45 -7.14 8.95
N GLY A 54 -12.03 -7.07 10.15
CA GLY A 54 -11.30 -6.87 11.40
C GLY A 54 -10.29 -7.99 11.67
N TYR A 55 -10.70 -9.24 11.52
CA TYR A 55 -9.80 -10.40 11.66
C TYR A 55 -8.71 -10.41 10.59
N MET A 56 -9.06 -10.12 9.35
CA MET A 56 -8.10 -10.05 8.25
C MET A 56 -7.03 -8.98 8.51
N ASN A 57 -7.41 -7.82 9.02
CA ASN A 57 -6.46 -6.77 9.37
C ASN A 57 -5.51 -7.19 10.51
N MET A 58 -6.02 -7.86 11.55
CA MET A 58 -5.19 -8.38 12.64
C MET A 58 -4.21 -9.46 12.15
N TYR A 59 -4.66 -10.34 11.25
CA TYR A 59 -3.84 -11.37 10.65
C TYR A 59 -2.72 -10.77 9.80
N GLU A 60 -3.03 -9.83 8.91
CA GLU A 60 -2.05 -9.15 8.06
C GLU A 60 -1.05 -8.33 8.88
N GLN A 61 -1.49 -7.70 9.96
CA GLN A 61 -0.60 -7.01 10.90
C GLN A 61 0.38 -7.98 11.56
N LYS A 62 -0.10 -9.11 12.07
CA LYS A 62 0.74 -10.14 12.68
C LYS A 62 1.77 -10.66 11.68
N ARG A 63 1.31 -10.99 10.47
CA ARG A 63 2.15 -11.48 9.37
C ARG A 63 3.24 -10.48 8.96
N PHE A 64 2.90 -9.20 8.90
CA PHE A 64 3.87 -8.13 8.65
C PHE A 64 4.93 -8.04 9.77
N MET A 65 4.51 -8.11 11.04
CA MET A 65 5.44 -8.08 12.17
C MET A 65 6.36 -9.31 12.17
N GLU A 66 5.84 -10.50 11.90
CA GLU A 66 6.64 -11.72 11.76
C GLU A 66 7.68 -11.58 10.65
N ALA A 67 7.27 -11.11 9.46
CA ALA A 67 8.17 -10.88 8.32
C ALA A 67 9.26 -9.84 8.65
N SER A 68 8.89 -8.73 9.31
CA SER A 68 9.85 -7.70 9.72
C SER A 68 10.87 -8.22 10.72
N ASN A 69 10.43 -8.93 11.76
CA ASN A 69 11.31 -9.48 12.79
C ASN A 69 12.21 -10.59 12.22
N TYR A 70 11.68 -11.43 11.34
CA TYR A 70 12.46 -12.45 10.65
C TYR A 70 13.59 -11.82 9.83
N MET A 71 13.27 -10.85 8.97
CA MET A 71 14.28 -10.16 8.15
C MET A 71 15.34 -9.47 9.00
N GLU A 72 14.95 -8.90 10.13
CA GLU A 72 15.86 -8.26 11.05
C GLU A 72 16.84 -9.26 11.68
N GLN A 73 16.30 -10.34 12.23
CA GLN A 73 17.11 -11.38 12.87
C GLN A 73 18.05 -12.06 11.87
N MET A 74 17.54 -12.42 10.69
CA MET A 74 18.33 -13.00 9.62
C MET A 74 19.54 -12.11 9.26
N LEU A 75 19.31 -10.81 9.04
CA LEU A 75 20.39 -9.87 8.69
C LEU A 75 21.42 -9.71 9.82
N TYR A 76 20.98 -9.60 11.07
CA TYR A 76 21.90 -9.46 12.22
C TYR A 76 22.69 -10.74 12.48
N SER A 77 22.04 -11.90 12.41
CA SER A 77 22.72 -13.17 12.63
C SER A 77 23.70 -13.49 11.49
N PHE A 78 23.28 -13.28 10.26
CA PHE A 78 24.11 -13.48 9.07
C PHE A 78 25.33 -12.53 9.07
N LYS A 79 25.16 -11.26 9.46
CA LYS A 79 26.29 -10.32 9.59
C LYS A 79 27.37 -10.83 10.54
N ARG A 80 27.01 -11.60 11.56
CA ARG A 80 27.94 -12.12 12.57
C ARG A 80 28.73 -13.34 12.09
N LYS A 81 28.08 -14.26 11.35
CA LYS A 81 28.68 -15.58 11.02
C LYS A 81 28.75 -15.88 9.53
N SER A 82 28.11 -15.11 8.68
CA SER A 82 28.03 -15.28 7.18
C SER A 82 27.57 -16.67 6.74
N LYS A 83 26.74 -17.34 7.56
CA LYS A 83 26.18 -18.66 7.27
C LYS A 83 24.66 -18.63 7.37
N ILE A 84 23.98 -19.05 6.29
CA ILE A 84 22.52 -19.08 6.16
C ILE A 84 21.92 -20.00 7.22
N MET A 85 22.44 -21.20 7.38
CA MET A 85 21.90 -22.17 8.34
C MET A 85 21.92 -21.63 9.77
N ASN A 86 23.04 -21.03 10.21
CA ASN A 86 23.11 -20.42 11.53
C ASN A 86 22.14 -19.25 11.72
N ALA A 87 21.90 -18.47 10.66
CA ALA A 87 20.95 -17.37 10.70
C ALA A 87 19.50 -17.87 10.79
N LEU A 88 19.17 -19.00 10.13
CA LEU A 88 17.87 -19.66 10.25
C LEU A 88 17.67 -20.25 11.65
N GLU A 89 18.67 -20.94 12.22
CA GLU A 89 18.64 -21.47 13.60
C GLU A 89 18.40 -20.35 14.62
N ASP A 90 19.18 -19.26 14.54
CA ASP A 90 19.03 -18.11 15.43
C ASP A 90 17.65 -17.43 15.26
N SER A 91 17.10 -17.46 14.04
CA SER A 91 15.77 -16.88 13.75
C SER A 91 14.65 -17.77 14.26
N LEU A 92 14.77 -19.09 14.16
CA LEU A 92 13.76 -20.05 14.64
C LEU A 92 13.42 -19.85 16.12
N LEU A 93 14.41 -19.51 16.93
CA LEU A 93 14.24 -19.27 18.38
C LEU A 93 13.24 -18.13 18.68
N LEU A 94 13.03 -17.20 17.75
CA LEU A 94 12.10 -16.07 17.92
C LEU A 94 10.66 -16.41 17.55
N PHE A 95 10.42 -17.54 16.90
CA PHE A 95 9.11 -17.89 16.32
C PHE A 95 8.55 -19.23 16.81
N PRO A 96 8.55 -19.51 18.12
CA PRO A 96 7.97 -20.75 18.62
C PRO A 96 6.47 -20.80 18.26
N ASP A 97 6.01 -21.94 17.72
CA ASP A 97 4.61 -22.23 17.39
C ASP A 97 3.93 -21.23 16.41
N SER A 98 4.74 -20.48 15.64
CA SER A 98 4.22 -19.54 14.63
C SER A 98 4.24 -20.11 13.21
N LEU A 99 3.51 -19.45 12.29
CA LEU A 99 3.59 -19.80 10.86
C LEU A 99 5.01 -19.59 10.32
N MET A 100 5.69 -18.50 10.72
CA MET A 100 7.07 -18.24 10.35
C MET A 100 8.01 -19.33 10.85
N GLY A 101 7.85 -19.77 12.10
CA GLY A 101 8.65 -20.88 12.66
C GLY A 101 8.56 -22.15 11.83
N LYS A 102 7.34 -22.56 11.46
CA LYS A 102 7.15 -23.74 10.58
C LYS A 102 7.82 -23.56 9.22
N CYS A 103 7.67 -22.40 8.60
CA CYS A 103 8.34 -22.11 7.32
C CYS A 103 9.88 -22.17 7.44
N ILE A 104 10.44 -21.72 8.59
CA ILE A 104 11.88 -21.80 8.85
C ILE A 104 12.30 -23.26 9.03
N GLU A 105 11.57 -24.05 9.82
CA GLU A 105 11.82 -25.48 10.00
C GLU A 105 11.80 -26.23 8.66
N ASP A 106 10.74 -26.06 7.87
CA ASP A 106 10.62 -26.67 6.54
C ASP A 106 11.78 -26.24 5.61
N THR A 107 12.21 -24.99 5.69
CA THR A 107 13.35 -24.48 4.91
C THR A 107 14.66 -25.14 5.35
N MET A 108 14.90 -25.27 6.64
CA MET A 108 16.11 -25.93 7.18
C MET A 108 16.14 -27.42 6.85
N GLU A 109 15.00 -28.11 6.96
CA GLU A 109 14.87 -29.50 6.58
C GLU A 109 15.16 -29.69 5.08
N HIS A 110 14.60 -28.83 4.22
CA HIS A 110 14.86 -28.88 2.78
C HIS A 110 16.34 -28.64 2.43
N ILE A 111 17.03 -27.72 3.10
CA ILE A 111 18.48 -27.50 2.93
C ILE A 111 19.27 -28.74 3.35
N SER A 112 18.86 -29.43 4.44
CA SER A 112 19.58 -30.57 5.00
C SER A 112 19.40 -31.86 4.21
N THR A 113 18.24 -32.01 3.53
CA THR A 113 17.84 -33.28 2.87
C THR A 113 18.05 -33.27 1.36
N SER A 114 18.29 -32.10 0.74
CA SER A 114 18.44 -31.99 -0.72
C SER A 114 19.86 -32.29 -1.15
N ASP A 115 20.01 -33.28 -2.07
CA ASP A 115 21.31 -33.67 -2.67
C ASP A 115 21.67 -32.87 -3.96
N THR A 116 20.90 -31.84 -4.30
CA THR A 116 21.07 -31.08 -5.56
C THR A 116 22.14 -30.01 -5.43
N GLU A 117 23.29 -30.22 -6.06
CA GLU A 117 24.32 -29.18 -6.22
C GLU A 117 23.79 -28.03 -7.09
N GLY A 118 23.70 -26.81 -6.54
CA GLY A 118 23.60 -25.57 -7.30
C GLY A 118 22.55 -24.55 -6.87
N ASN A 119 21.31 -24.92 -6.53
CA ASN A 119 20.24 -23.96 -6.23
C ASN A 119 19.47 -24.22 -4.91
N ILE A 120 20.04 -25.04 -4.04
CA ILE A 120 19.37 -25.50 -2.81
C ILE A 120 18.82 -24.33 -1.98
N TYR A 121 19.65 -23.33 -1.72
CA TYR A 121 19.25 -22.17 -0.91
C TYR A 121 18.11 -21.37 -1.54
N GLN A 122 18.12 -21.20 -2.88
CA GLN A 122 17.09 -20.44 -3.56
C GLN A 122 15.73 -21.15 -3.54
N GLU A 123 15.74 -22.49 -3.73
CA GLU A 123 14.53 -23.31 -3.66
C GLU A 123 14.00 -23.37 -2.23
N SER A 124 14.87 -23.54 -1.24
CA SER A 124 14.50 -23.62 0.17
C SER A 124 13.92 -22.30 0.68
N PHE A 125 14.53 -21.16 0.39
CA PHE A 125 13.96 -19.85 0.70
C PHE A 125 12.65 -19.58 -0.04
N GLY A 126 12.42 -20.23 -1.18
CA GLY A 126 11.16 -20.19 -1.91
C GLY A 126 9.95 -20.62 -1.05
N ILE A 127 10.14 -21.46 -0.03
CA ILE A 127 9.09 -21.88 0.92
C ILE A 127 8.58 -20.65 1.68
N ILE A 128 9.48 -19.89 2.32
CA ILE A 128 9.16 -18.69 3.08
C ILE A 128 8.63 -17.59 2.17
N GLU A 129 9.28 -17.39 1.01
CA GLU A 129 8.91 -16.35 0.04
C GLU A 129 7.53 -16.57 -0.57
N LYS A 130 7.14 -17.82 -0.83
CA LYS A 130 5.82 -18.17 -1.34
C LYS A 130 4.73 -17.89 -0.33
N GLU A 131 4.98 -18.18 0.94
CA GLU A 131 4.02 -17.94 2.01
C GLU A 131 3.85 -16.45 2.28
N TYR A 132 4.93 -15.70 2.49
CA TYR A 132 4.84 -14.29 2.86
C TYR A 132 4.72 -13.34 1.66
N GLY A 133 5.29 -13.70 0.51
CA GLY A 133 5.22 -12.91 -0.73
C GLY A 133 5.83 -11.51 -0.60
N CYS A 134 6.88 -11.36 0.21
CA CYS A 134 7.54 -10.10 0.52
C CYS A 134 8.76 -9.90 -0.38
N GLU A 135 8.77 -8.86 -1.19
CA GLU A 135 9.89 -8.56 -2.09
C GLU A 135 11.16 -8.16 -1.34
N MET A 136 11.03 -7.41 -0.24
CA MET A 136 12.16 -7.06 0.60
C MET A 136 12.86 -8.30 1.17
N MET A 137 12.08 -9.29 1.59
CA MET A 137 12.58 -10.58 2.07
C MET A 137 13.37 -11.31 0.97
N ARG A 138 12.86 -11.33 -0.26
CA ARG A 138 13.55 -11.92 -1.42
C ARG A 138 14.89 -11.24 -1.72
N LYS A 139 14.96 -9.91 -1.62
CA LYS A 139 16.22 -9.16 -1.76
C LYS A 139 17.26 -9.61 -0.72
N ILE A 140 16.84 -9.76 0.53
CA ILE A 140 17.70 -10.21 1.64
C ILE A 140 18.18 -11.65 1.41
N HIS A 141 17.30 -12.58 1.04
CA HIS A 141 17.68 -13.96 0.73
C HIS A 141 18.67 -14.03 -0.43
N THR A 142 18.41 -13.32 -1.51
CA THR A 142 19.32 -13.26 -2.67
C THR A 142 20.70 -12.73 -2.28
N PHE A 143 20.76 -11.71 -1.43
CA PHE A 143 22.01 -11.20 -0.90
C PHE A 143 22.76 -12.25 -0.07
N MET A 144 22.08 -12.94 0.87
CA MET A 144 22.70 -13.96 1.71
C MET A 144 23.24 -15.14 0.89
N ILE A 145 22.46 -15.61 -0.09
CA ILE A 145 22.90 -16.68 -1.01
C ILE A 145 24.18 -16.25 -1.73
N ARG A 146 24.20 -15.03 -2.26
CA ARG A 146 25.37 -14.52 -2.99
C ARG A 146 26.63 -14.45 -2.11
N VAL A 147 26.49 -13.93 -0.89
CA VAL A 147 27.62 -13.82 0.04
C VAL A 147 28.13 -15.20 0.44
N GLU A 148 27.25 -16.15 0.72
CA GLU A 148 27.67 -17.51 1.12
C GLU A 148 28.31 -18.29 -0.02
N THR A 149 27.85 -18.10 -1.26
CA THR A 149 28.36 -18.83 -2.45
C THR A 149 29.60 -18.19 -3.06
N SER A 150 29.65 -16.86 -3.12
CA SER A 150 30.73 -16.14 -3.81
C SER A 150 31.75 -15.49 -2.87
N GLY A 151 31.44 -15.39 -1.59
CA GLY A 151 32.28 -14.67 -0.63
C GLY A 151 32.27 -13.15 -0.86
N GLY A 152 33.30 -12.47 -0.36
CA GLY A 152 33.52 -11.04 -0.56
C GLY A 152 33.23 -10.20 0.68
N GLU A 153 33.43 -8.87 0.53
CA GLU A 153 33.17 -7.92 1.60
C GLU A 153 31.67 -7.59 1.63
N TYR A 154 30.98 -8.04 2.66
CA TYR A 154 29.51 -7.98 2.75
C TYR A 154 28.98 -7.04 3.83
N GLU A 155 29.83 -6.52 4.71
CA GLU A 155 29.38 -5.68 5.84
C GLU A 155 28.67 -4.40 5.39
N ALA A 156 29.20 -3.78 4.33
CA ALA A 156 28.63 -2.58 3.74
C ALA A 156 27.22 -2.86 3.18
N SER A 157 27.07 -3.92 2.39
CA SER A 157 25.81 -4.37 1.84
C SER A 157 24.78 -4.74 2.90
N ALA A 158 25.21 -5.43 3.95
CA ALA A 158 24.33 -5.77 5.06
C ALA A 158 23.78 -4.52 5.74
N ARG A 159 24.63 -3.49 5.99
CA ARG A 159 24.21 -2.19 6.55
C ARG A 159 23.17 -1.50 5.66
N ILE A 160 23.39 -1.49 4.34
CA ILE A 160 22.45 -0.93 3.36
C ILE A 160 21.10 -1.65 3.42
N LEU A 161 21.10 -2.98 3.43
CA LEU A 161 19.87 -3.78 3.50
C LEU A 161 19.12 -3.60 4.82
N ILE A 162 19.84 -3.46 5.94
CA ILE A 162 19.22 -3.12 7.24
C ILE A 162 18.54 -1.75 7.16
N SER A 163 19.21 -0.75 6.57
CA SER A 163 18.64 0.57 6.37
C SER A 163 17.40 0.55 5.46
N ASP A 164 17.48 -0.18 4.33
CA ASP A 164 16.36 -0.30 3.39
C ASP A 164 15.17 -1.06 4.02
N LYS A 165 15.44 -2.14 4.78
CA LYS A 165 14.39 -2.84 5.56
C LYS A 165 13.71 -1.88 6.55
N ASN A 166 14.46 -1.06 7.27
CA ASN A 166 13.90 -0.11 8.23
C ASN A 166 13.07 0.98 7.54
N LYS A 167 13.53 1.49 6.39
CA LYS A 167 12.75 2.40 5.53
C LYS A 167 11.46 1.70 5.04
N TRP A 168 11.53 0.46 4.58
CA TRP A 168 10.35 -0.32 4.17
C TRP A 168 9.34 -0.46 5.31
N VAL A 169 9.76 -0.82 6.53
CA VAL A 169 8.89 -0.90 7.70
C VAL A 169 8.21 0.44 7.98
N SER A 170 8.99 1.52 7.98
CA SER A 170 8.48 2.88 8.19
C SER A 170 7.42 3.27 7.13
N ARG A 171 7.68 2.94 5.86
CA ARG A 171 6.74 3.16 4.75
C ARG A 171 5.42 2.42 4.95
N VAL A 172 5.48 1.12 5.26
CA VAL A 172 4.27 0.32 5.50
C VAL A 172 3.46 0.89 6.66
N MET A 173 4.12 1.24 7.76
CA MET A 173 3.45 1.84 8.93
C MET A 173 2.81 3.19 8.59
N LYS A 174 3.46 4.01 7.77
CA LYS A 174 2.92 5.29 7.29
C LYS A 174 1.65 5.07 6.46
N VAL A 175 1.67 4.12 5.50
CA VAL A 175 0.50 3.76 4.70
C VAL A 175 -0.67 3.32 5.59
N GLN A 176 -0.42 2.46 6.58
CA GLN A 176 -1.46 2.00 7.49
C GLN A 176 -2.01 3.15 8.35
N LYS A 177 -1.17 4.08 8.77
CA LYS A 177 -1.59 5.28 9.50
C LYS A 177 -2.51 6.17 8.65
N GLU A 178 -2.17 6.40 7.38
CA GLU A 178 -3.02 7.16 6.46
C GLU A 178 -4.37 6.46 6.20
N LYS A 179 -4.37 5.13 6.02
CA LYS A 179 -5.62 4.34 5.93
C LYS A 179 -6.49 4.52 7.17
N GLN A 180 -5.89 4.47 8.37
CA GLN A 180 -6.60 4.68 9.63
C GLN A 180 -7.14 6.11 9.76
N LEU A 181 -6.39 7.12 9.29
CA LEU A 181 -6.85 8.51 9.26
C LEU A 181 -8.11 8.66 8.40
N ILE A 182 -8.14 8.09 7.20
CA ILE A 182 -9.33 8.12 6.33
C ILE A 182 -10.51 7.43 7.02
N LYS A 183 -10.33 6.22 7.57
CA LYS A 183 -11.36 5.49 8.31
C LYS A 183 -11.93 6.33 9.45
N ARG A 184 -11.07 6.96 10.25
CA ARG A 184 -11.45 7.84 11.35
C ARG A 184 -12.20 9.09 10.86
N ASN A 185 -11.69 9.75 9.81
CA ASN A 185 -12.29 10.97 9.30
C ASN A 185 -13.68 10.71 8.70
N VAL A 186 -13.90 9.57 8.01
CA VAL A 186 -15.22 9.15 7.55
C VAL A 186 -16.17 8.93 8.75
N THR A 187 -15.70 8.26 9.79
CA THR A 187 -16.50 8.04 11.02
C THR A 187 -16.87 9.36 11.69
N ILE A 188 -15.92 10.30 11.81
CA ILE A 188 -16.17 11.65 12.33
C ILE A 188 -17.17 12.41 11.44
N GLY A 189 -17.01 12.32 10.10
CA GLY A 189 -17.92 12.94 9.15
C GLY A 189 -19.37 12.43 9.30
N ILE A 190 -19.56 11.13 9.48
CA ILE A 190 -20.88 10.52 9.75
C ILE A 190 -21.45 11.06 11.08
N PHE A 191 -20.64 11.09 12.13
CA PHE A 191 -21.07 11.60 13.44
C PHE A 191 -21.49 13.08 13.37
N LEU A 192 -20.70 13.93 12.69
CA LEU A 192 -21.04 15.34 12.50
C LEU A 192 -22.31 15.52 11.66
N ALA A 193 -22.49 14.76 10.58
CA ALA A 193 -23.70 14.77 9.77
C ALA A 193 -24.94 14.40 10.60
N LEU A 194 -24.83 13.35 11.44
CA LEU A 194 -25.89 12.95 12.36
C LEU A 194 -26.19 14.04 13.39
N LEU A 195 -25.18 14.67 13.99
CA LEU A 195 -25.33 15.71 14.99
C LEU A 195 -26.07 16.91 14.41
N VAL A 196 -25.73 17.34 13.19
CA VAL A 196 -26.40 18.45 12.50
C VAL A 196 -27.87 18.11 12.28
N VAL A 197 -28.20 16.93 11.75
CA VAL A 197 -29.60 16.54 11.44
C VAL A 197 -30.41 16.35 12.72
N VAL A 198 -29.85 15.70 13.74
CA VAL A 198 -30.53 15.57 15.06
C VAL A 198 -30.75 16.93 15.69
N GLY A 199 -29.75 17.83 15.62
CA GLY A 199 -29.87 19.20 16.12
C GLY A 199 -31.03 19.96 15.48
N THR A 200 -31.24 19.82 14.15
CA THR A 200 -32.37 20.47 13.47
C THR A 200 -33.73 19.92 13.93
N VAL A 201 -33.82 18.59 14.14
CA VAL A 201 -35.08 17.97 14.67
C VAL A 201 -35.45 18.54 16.04
N PHE A 202 -34.45 18.83 16.89
CA PHE A 202 -34.70 19.43 18.22
C PHE A 202 -34.95 20.92 18.16
N MET A 203 -34.42 21.65 17.17
CA MET A 203 -34.63 23.11 17.06
C MET A 203 -35.98 23.51 16.49
N VAL A 204 -36.64 22.63 15.75
CA VAL A 204 -37.96 22.90 15.17
C VAL A 204 -39.06 22.64 16.19
N PRO A 205 -39.86 23.66 16.60
CA PRO A 205 -40.99 23.47 17.52
C PRO A 205 -42.04 22.56 16.86
N LYS A 206 -42.36 21.44 17.53
CA LYS A 206 -43.34 20.45 17.02
C LYS A 206 -44.75 21.04 16.89
N GLU A 207 -45.03 22.12 17.65
CA GLU A 207 -46.28 22.84 17.61
C GLU A 207 -46.53 23.58 16.29
N LEU A 208 -45.46 23.99 15.60
CA LEU A 208 -45.54 24.70 14.32
C LEU A 208 -45.72 23.74 13.14
N VAL A 209 -44.91 22.72 13.03
CA VAL A 209 -44.96 21.69 11.98
C VAL A 209 -44.32 20.42 12.49
N ASP A 210 -45.08 19.34 12.55
CA ASP A 210 -44.53 18.03 12.87
C ASP A 210 -43.90 17.37 11.65
N ILE A 211 -42.66 17.77 11.33
CA ILE A 211 -41.91 17.25 10.20
C ILE A 211 -41.59 15.75 10.39
N SER A 212 -41.49 15.31 11.64
CA SER A 212 -41.05 13.92 11.96
C SER A 212 -42.10 12.89 11.54
N GLN A 213 -43.36 13.26 11.43
CA GLN A 213 -44.45 12.41 10.96
C GLN A 213 -44.59 12.34 9.42
N ASN A 214 -43.88 13.24 8.70
CA ASN A 214 -43.98 13.29 7.25
C ASN A 214 -43.22 12.13 6.61
N LYS A 215 -43.90 11.34 5.75
CA LYS A 215 -43.32 10.17 5.06
C LYS A 215 -42.06 10.51 4.26
N VAL A 216 -42.00 11.72 3.67
CA VAL A 216 -40.81 12.15 2.88
C VAL A 216 -39.63 12.41 3.80
N SER A 217 -39.83 13.05 4.96
CA SER A 217 -38.78 13.26 5.94
C SER A 217 -38.25 11.94 6.52
N GLN A 218 -39.15 11.00 6.85
CA GLN A 218 -38.79 9.69 7.35
C GLN A 218 -38.00 8.88 6.28
N PHE A 219 -38.45 8.88 5.04
CA PHE A 219 -37.73 8.20 3.93
C PHE A 219 -36.35 8.80 3.68
N SER A 220 -36.23 10.13 3.68
CA SER A 220 -34.92 10.80 3.52
C SER A 220 -33.99 10.52 4.69
N GLY A 221 -34.50 10.44 5.93
CA GLY A 221 -33.75 10.03 7.12
C GLY A 221 -33.26 8.60 7.05
N PHE A 222 -34.12 7.67 6.63
CA PHE A 222 -33.74 6.28 6.36
C PHE A 222 -32.64 6.19 5.30
N CYS A 223 -32.79 6.87 4.14
CA CYS A 223 -31.81 6.87 3.08
C CYS A 223 -30.45 7.41 3.57
N MET A 224 -30.45 8.51 4.30
CA MET A 224 -29.23 9.08 4.88
C MET A 224 -28.50 8.08 5.79
N LEU A 225 -29.21 7.42 6.71
CA LEU A 225 -28.61 6.45 7.62
C LEU A 225 -28.11 5.21 6.88
N ALA A 226 -28.92 4.66 5.97
CA ALA A 226 -28.57 3.47 5.19
C ALA A 226 -27.33 3.72 4.31
N LEU A 227 -27.29 4.85 3.58
CA LEU A 227 -26.17 5.20 2.72
C LEU A 227 -24.90 5.49 3.52
N ASN A 228 -25.00 6.16 4.67
CA ASN A 228 -23.84 6.38 5.54
C ASN A 228 -23.31 5.07 6.13
N PHE A 229 -24.17 4.14 6.53
CA PHE A 229 -23.75 2.84 7.04
C PHE A 229 -23.10 1.98 5.96
N ILE A 230 -23.66 1.95 4.76
CA ILE A 230 -23.07 1.26 3.60
C ILE A 230 -21.72 1.88 3.23
N LEU A 231 -21.62 3.20 3.18
CA LEU A 231 -20.37 3.91 2.94
C LEU A 231 -19.31 3.56 3.97
N TRP A 232 -19.68 3.57 5.25
CA TRP A 232 -18.76 3.22 6.34
C TRP A 232 -18.25 1.79 6.19
N THR A 233 -19.14 0.83 5.92
CA THR A 233 -18.77 -0.58 5.66
C THR A 233 -17.85 -0.69 4.45
N PHE A 234 -18.18 -0.01 3.35
CA PHE A 234 -17.36 0.01 2.13
C PHE A 234 -15.94 0.53 2.40
N VAL A 235 -15.81 1.67 3.10
CA VAL A 235 -14.51 2.27 3.44
C VAL A 235 -13.71 1.35 4.35
N GLN A 236 -14.35 0.74 5.37
CA GLN A 236 -13.69 -0.20 6.26
C GLN A 236 -13.14 -1.40 5.47
N CYS A 237 -13.93 -1.99 4.56
CA CYS A 237 -13.54 -3.16 3.77
C CYS A 237 -12.48 -2.79 2.70
N LYS A 238 -12.66 -1.69 2.00
CA LYS A 238 -11.75 -1.31 0.89
C LYS A 238 -10.35 -0.92 1.36
N LEU A 239 -10.24 -0.29 2.53
CA LEU A 239 -8.95 0.13 3.10
C LEU A 239 -8.24 -0.99 3.90
N THR A 240 -8.89 -2.14 4.07
CA THR A 240 -8.23 -3.31 4.64
C THR A 240 -7.68 -4.16 3.50
N GLY A 241 -6.43 -4.53 3.60
CA GLY A 241 -5.75 -5.35 2.59
C GLY A 241 -4.40 -5.79 3.12
N SER A 242 -3.59 -6.41 2.29
CA SER A 242 -2.27 -6.88 2.69
C SER A 242 -1.40 -5.72 3.17
N TRP A 243 -0.67 -5.96 4.27
CA TRP A 243 0.32 -5.03 4.78
C TRP A 243 1.66 -5.17 4.05
N ILE A 244 1.94 -6.35 3.52
CA ILE A 244 3.20 -6.69 2.88
C ILE A 244 3.17 -6.33 1.39
N LYS A 245 2.05 -6.60 0.71
CA LYS A 245 1.88 -6.30 -0.72
C LYS A 245 1.02 -5.06 -0.89
N MET A 246 1.59 -4.01 -1.44
CA MET A 246 0.78 -2.93 -2.02
C MET A 246 0.32 -3.41 -3.41
N GLU A 247 -1.00 -3.42 -3.64
CA GLU A 247 -1.54 -3.72 -4.97
C GLU A 247 -1.08 -2.62 -5.94
N ASP A 248 -0.33 -3.02 -6.96
CA ASP A 248 0.00 -2.14 -8.07
C ASP A 248 -1.28 -1.81 -8.83
N THR A 249 -1.70 -0.57 -8.75
CA THR A 249 -2.88 -0.07 -9.48
C THR A 249 -2.56 0.20 -10.96
N THR A 250 -1.32 -0.05 -11.38
CA THR A 250 -0.82 0.29 -12.70
C THR A 250 -1.38 -0.65 -13.78
N SER A 251 -2.14 -0.12 -14.71
CA SER A 251 -2.62 -0.89 -15.84
C SER A 251 -1.54 -1.03 -16.91
N LEU A 252 -0.94 -2.22 -17.05
CA LEU A 252 0.09 -2.52 -18.06
C LEU A 252 -0.34 -2.14 -19.50
N ARG A 253 -1.64 -2.28 -19.84
CA ARG A 253 -2.15 -1.91 -21.18
C ARG A 253 -2.08 -0.40 -21.40
N LYS A 254 -2.43 0.41 -20.39
CA LYS A 254 -2.34 1.87 -20.46
C LYS A 254 -0.89 2.32 -20.52
N LEU A 255 -0.03 1.70 -19.71
CA LEU A 255 1.39 1.98 -19.65
C LEU A 255 2.06 1.77 -21.00
N LYS A 256 1.90 0.59 -21.62
CA LYS A 256 2.43 0.27 -22.97
C LYS A 256 1.96 1.28 -24.04
N LYS A 257 0.67 1.64 -24.00
CA LYS A 257 0.10 2.60 -24.96
C LYS A 257 0.71 4.00 -24.78
N TYR A 258 0.84 4.46 -23.54
CA TYR A 258 1.35 5.81 -23.27
C TYR A 258 2.85 5.89 -23.53
N TYR A 259 3.61 4.85 -23.14
CA TYR A 259 5.03 4.72 -23.45
C TYR A 259 5.29 4.86 -24.95
N ARG A 260 4.61 4.07 -25.79
CA ARG A 260 4.73 4.13 -27.25
C ARG A 260 4.40 5.52 -27.80
N ASN A 261 3.33 6.17 -27.29
CA ASN A 261 2.93 7.49 -27.76
C ASN A 261 3.93 8.60 -27.39
N VAL A 262 4.55 8.52 -26.23
CA VAL A 262 5.50 9.53 -25.73
C VAL A 262 6.87 9.35 -26.37
N MET A 263 7.39 8.11 -26.43
CA MET A 263 8.72 7.81 -26.96
C MET A 263 8.79 7.93 -28.48
N SER A 264 7.71 7.64 -29.21
CA SER A 264 7.68 7.80 -30.68
C SER A 264 7.57 9.25 -31.17
N SER A 265 7.72 10.26 -30.30
CA SER A 265 7.59 11.70 -30.62
C SER A 265 6.34 12.05 -31.42
N SER A 266 5.25 11.31 -31.23
CA SER A 266 4.00 11.53 -31.96
C SER A 266 3.38 12.88 -31.59
N LYS A 267 3.00 13.69 -32.61
CA LYS A 267 2.23 14.95 -32.45
C LYS A 267 0.92 14.78 -31.65
N LYS A 268 0.50 13.53 -31.35
CA LYS A 268 -0.69 13.18 -30.56
C LYS A 268 -0.39 12.99 -29.06
N CYS A 269 0.84 13.22 -28.60
CA CYS A 269 1.18 13.09 -27.18
C CYS A 269 0.48 14.20 -26.38
N LYS A 270 -0.43 13.78 -25.47
CA LYS A 270 -1.07 14.70 -24.52
C LYS A 270 -0.17 14.88 -23.30
N LYS A 271 -0.10 16.09 -22.75
CA LYS A 271 0.63 16.40 -21.51
C LYS A 271 0.30 15.38 -20.40
N SER A 272 -0.95 15.04 -20.21
CA SER A 272 -1.42 14.05 -19.22
C SER A 272 -0.82 12.65 -19.43
N GLN A 273 -0.46 12.24 -20.65
CA GLN A 273 0.20 10.95 -20.90
C GLN A 273 1.67 10.99 -20.51
N LYS A 274 2.33 12.12 -20.76
CA LYS A 274 3.72 12.36 -20.32
C LYS A 274 3.78 12.40 -18.79
N ASP A 275 2.89 13.14 -18.13
CA ASP A 275 2.84 13.24 -16.66
C ASP A 275 2.58 11.87 -16.01
N TYR A 276 1.71 11.04 -16.62
CA TYR A 276 1.48 9.67 -16.16
C TYR A 276 2.74 8.81 -16.28
N LEU A 277 3.44 8.89 -17.43
CA LEU A 277 4.67 8.13 -17.65
C LEU A 277 5.79 8.56 -16.70
N ILE A 278 5.94 9.87 -16.47
CA ILE A 278 6.87 10.43 -15.48
C ILE A 278 6.64 9.79 -14.11
N LYS A 279 5.40 9.79 -13.63
CA LYS A 279 5.04 9.18 -12.34
C LYS A 279 5.40 7.69 -12.27
N GLU A 280 5.13 6.93 -13.33
CA GLU A 280 5.42 5.51 -13.33
C GLU A 280 6.93 5.22 -13.39
N VAL A 281 7.71 6.05 -14.10
CA VAL A 281 9.19 5.96 -14.10
C VAL A 281 9.75 6.35 -12.73
N GLU A 282 9.26 7.43 -12.13
CA GLU A 282 9.65 7.86 -10.77
C GLU A 282 9.32 6.81 -9.69
N LYS A 283 8.27 6.01 -9.89
CA LYS A 283 7.94 4.88 -9.00
C LYS A 283 8.90 3.70 -9.14
N ALA A 284 9.36 3.41 -10.34
CA ALA A 284 10.10 2.21 -10.67
C ALA A 284 11.63 2.37 -10.56
N PHE A 285 12.13 3.54 -10.91
CA PHE A 285 13.55 3.82 -11.01
C PHE A 285 14.34 3.63 -9.70
N PRO A 286 13.84 4.08 -8.53
CA PRO A 286 14.57 3.93 -7.27
C PRO A 286 14.82 2.46 -6.87
N ASP A 287 13.86 1.58 -7.13
CA ASP A 287 14.01 0.14 -6.84
C ASP A 287 15.04 -0.51 -7.77
N TRP A 288 15.11 -0.07 -9.02
CA TRP A 288 16.12 -0.52 -9.98
C TRP A 288 17.52 -0.04 -9.59
N ILE A 289 17.71 1.26 -9.29
CA ILE A 289 19.01 1.82 -8.86
C ILE A 289 19.54 1.11 -7.60
N LEU A 290 18.67 0.80 -6.65
CA LEU A 290 19.07 0.03 -5.47
C LEU A 290 19.60 -1.36 -5.88
N SER A 291 18.92 -2.02 -6.80
CA SER A 291 19.34 -3.32 -7.31
C SER A 291 20.71 -3.26 -8.01
N VAL A 292 20.91 -2.24 -8.84
CA VAL A 292 22.23 -1.95 -9.48
C VAL A 292 23.30 -1.68 -8.41
N SER A 293 23.00 -0.86 -7.41
CA SER A 293 23.94 -0.52 -6.33
C SER A 293 24.41 -1.77 -5.54
N LEU A 294 23.53 -2.75 -5.35
CA LEU A 294 23.88 -4.02 -4.72
C LEU A 294 24.75 -4.90 -5.64
N LEU A 295 24.55 -4.85 -6.96
CA LEU A 295 25.35 -5.55 -7.94
C LEU A 295 26.76 -4.95 -8.07
N LEU A 296 26.88 -3.63 -7.97
CA LEU A 296 28.18 -2.90 -8.08
C LEU A 296 29.19 -3.26 -7.01
N GLN A 297 28.78 -3.93 -5.94
CA GLN A 297 29.72 -4.39 -4.91
C GLN A 297 30.56 -5.59 -5.35
N THR A 298 30.09 -6.33 -6.34
CA THR A 298 30.77 -7.53 -6.85
C THR A 298 31.06 -7.47 -8.36
N GLU A 299 30.52 -6.49 -9.05
CA GLU A 299 30.57 -6.39 -10.52
C GLU A 299 30.90 -4.96 -10.95
N ASN A 300 31.45 -4.83 -12.17
CA ASN A 300 31.62 -3.52 -12.79
C ASN A 300 30.26 -2.93 -13.21
N VAL A 301 30.21 -1.63 -13.50
CA VAL A 301 28.98 -0.89 -13.82
C VAL A 301 28.24 -1.51 -15.01
N GLN A 302 28.96 -1.89 -16.07
CA GLN A 302 28.34 -2.45 -17.28
C GLN A 302 27.65 -3.78 -16.97
N MET A 303 28.35 -4.70 -16.30
CA MET A 303 27.78 -6.00 -15.90
C MET A 303 26.63 -5.87 -14.90
N ALA A 304 26.73 -4.92 -13.96
CA ALA A 304 25.66 -4.63 -13.02
C ALA A 304 24.39 -4.17 -13.74
N ILE A 305 24.49 -3.28 -14.73
CA ILE A 305 23.35 -2.84 -15.55
C ILE A 305 22.78 -4.03 -16.35
N VAL A 306 23.61 -4.80 -17.05
CA VAL A 306 23.16 -5.97 -17.83
C VAL A 306 22.41 -6.98 -16.96
N ARG A 307 22.97 -7.36 -15.81
CA ARG A 307 22.30 -8.31 -14.89
C ARG A 307 21.04 -7.75 -14.24
N SER A 308 20.98 -6.44 -14.07
CA SER A 308 19.78 -5.81 -13.51
C SER A 308 18.57 -5.91 -14.43
N LEU A 309 18.75 -6.10 -15.73
CA LEU A 309 17.67 -6.19 -16.72
C LEU A 309 16.72 -7.35 -16.43
N GLU A 310 17.24 -8.50 -15.96
CA GLU A 310 16.42 -9.68 -15.67
C GLU A 310 15.30 -9.41 -14.65
N LYS A 311 15.55 -8.52 -13.69
CA LYS A 311 14.59 -8.16 -12.63
C LYS A 311 14.09 -6.72 -12.74
N ALA A 312 14.35 -6.05 -13.86
CA ALA A 312 13.96 -4.67 -14.06
C ALA A 312 12.44 -4.51 -14.15
N PRO A 313 11.87 -3.43 -13.57
CA PRO A 313 10.48 -3.09 -13.79
C PRO A 313 10.18 -2.91 -15.28
N PHE A 314 9.03 -3.43 -15.73
CA PHE A 314 8.63 -3.43 -17.14
C PHE A 314 8.80 -2.07 -17.86
N ILE A 315 8.52 -0.96 -17.15
CA ILE A 315 8.62 0.40 -17.72
C ILE A 315 10.05 0.80 -18.08
N LEU A 316 11.05 0.18 -17.45
CA LEU A 316 12.46 0.48 -17.67
C LEU A 316 13.11 -0.44 -18.70
N CYS A 317 12.51 -1.61 -18.98
CA CYS A 317 13.16 -2.65 -19.80
C CYS A 317 13.60 -2.14 -21.18
N ASP A 318 12.69 -1.52 -21.94
CA ASP A 318 12.98 -1.07 -23.30
C ASP A 318 14.11 -0.01 -23.33
N GLU A 319 14.14 0.91 -22.35
CA GLU A 319 15.20 1.92 -22.24
C GLU A 319 16.52 1.34 -21.73
N LEU A 320 16.46 0.32 -20.88
CA LEU A 320 17.65 -0.38 -20.40
C LEU A 320 18.29 -1.21 -21.52
N GLU A 321 17.49 -1.88 -22.34
CA GLU A 321 17.98 -2.59 -23.53
C GLU A 321 18.68 -1.62 -24.50
N CYS A 322 18.05 -0.46 -24.74
CA CYS A 322 18.65 0.60 -25.57
C CYS A 322 19.94 1.16 -24.95
N LEU A 323 19.98 1.35 -23.63
CA LEU A 323 21.17 1.78 -22.90
C LEU A 323 22.30 0.77 -23.07
N ILE A 324 22.04 -0.52 -22.86
CA ILE A 324 23.03 -1.60 -22.99
C ILE A 324 23.59 -1.64 -24.42
N GLU A 325 22.72 -1.61 -25.43
CA GLU A 325 23.15 -1.61 -26.85
C GLU A 325 24.05 -0.40 -27.20
N LYS A 326 23.72 0.80 -26.64
CA LYS A 326 24.53 2.01 -26.85
C LYS A 326 25.87 1.93 -26.09
N MET A 327 25.89 1.36 -24.88
CA MET A 327 27.11 1.17 -24.11
C MET A 327 28.08 0.18 -24.79
N GLU A 328 27.56 -0.87 -25.46
CA GLU A 328 28.38 -1.79 -26.25
C GLU A 328 29.02 -1.10 -27.47
N ARG A 329 28.30 -0.15 -28.10
CA ARG A 329 28.79 0.60 -29.25
C ARG A 329 29.76 1.72 -28.89
N LEU A 330 29.53 2.36 -27.74
CA LEU A 330 30.26 3.55 -27.26
C LEU A 330 30.64 3.38 -25.78
N PRO A 331 31.59 2.46 -25.46
CA PRO A 331 31.86 2.07 -24.08
C PRO A 331 32.41 3.20 -23.20
N ASP A 332 33.15 4.16 -23.79
CA ASP A 332 33.79 5.25 -23.07
C ASP A 332 33.01 6.57 -23.13
N SER A 333 31.82 6.59 -23.78
CA SER A 333 31.02 7.80 -23.90
C SER A 333 29.99 7.93 -22.76
N ILE A 334 29.78 9.17 -22.34
CA ILE A 334 28.71 9.54 -21.42
C ILE A 334 27.32 9.52 -22.09
N ASP A 335 27.26 9.62 -23.41
CA ASP A 335 26.03 9.84 -24.17
C ASP A 335 24.96 8.77 -23.89
N PRO A 336 25.28 7.43 -23.84
CA PRO A 336 24.28 6.42 -23.51
C PRO A 336 23.57 6.69 -22.18
N TYR A 337 24.31 7.16 -21.18
CA TYR A 337 23.77 7.44 -19.85
C TYR A 337 22.93 8.72 -19.82
N LEU A 338 23.27 9.74 -20.62
CA LEU A 338 22.52 10.99 -20.69
C LEU A 338 21.23 10.85 -21.50
N GLU A 339 21.20 9.96 -22.49
CA GLU A 339 20.02 9.71 -23.32
C GLU A 339 18.96 8.87 -22.63
N PHE A 340 19.29 8.23 -21.48
CA PHE A 340 18.36 7.42 -20.72
C PHE A 340 17.19 8.27 -20.20
N PHE A 341 15.99 8.03 -20.71
CA PHE A 341 14.77 8.83 -20.46
C PHE A 341 14.91 10.35 -20.65
N ASP A 342 15.81 10.81 -21.52
CA ASP A 342 16.01 12.25 -21.79
C ASP A 342 14.72 12.96 -22.22
N VAL A 343 13.86 12.28 -22.99
CA VAL A 343 12.53 12.79 -23.42
C VAL A 343 11.66 13.21 -22.24
N LEU A 344 11.83 12.61 -21.08
CA LEU A 344 11.05 12.91 -19.87
C LEU A 344 11.64 14.05 -19.04
N GLN A 345 12.92 14.38 -19.23
CA GLN A 345 13.66 15.43 -18.52
C GLN A 345 13.58 15.31 -16.99
N LEU A 346 13.97 14.15 -16.45
CA LEU A 346 13.95 13.81 -15.03
C LEU A 346 15.33 14.04 -14.39
N PRO A 347 15.56 15.17 -13.67
CA PRO A 347 16.90 15.54 -13.17
C PRO A 347 17.50 14.52 -12.20
N GLY A 348 16.66 13.89 -11.38
CA GLY A 348 17.09 12.85 -10.42
C GLY A 348 17.67 11.63 -11.14
N ILE A 349 16.99 11.16 -12.18
CA ILE A 349 17.43 10.03 -13.00
C ILE A 349 18.72 10.35 -13.72
N GLN A 350 18.76 11.50 -14.44
CA GLN A 350 19.96 11.93 -15.18
C GLN A 350 21.18 12.06 -14.28
N SER A 351 21.00 12.56 -13.05
CA SER A 351 22.09 12.65 -12.10
C SER A 351 22.58 11.28 -11.61
N SER A 352 21.68 10.33 -11.35
CA SER A 352 22.05 8.97 -10.98
C SER A 352 22.79 8.25 -12.12
N MET A 353 22.35 8.47 -13.36
CA MET A 353 23.02 7.92 -14.55
C MET A 353 24.43 8.51 -14.75
N ARG A 354 24.62 9.81 -14.50
CA ARG A 354 25.96 10.44 -14.52
C ARG A 354 26.88 9.86 -13.44
N MET A 355 26.34 9.56 -12.26
CA MET A 355 27.13 8.90 -11.21
C MET A 355 27.56 7.50 -11.65
N LEU A 356 26.66 6.69 -12.24
CA LEU A 356 27.01 5.39 -12.78
C LEU A 356 28.09 5.48 -13.85
N TYR A 357 28.01 6.47 -14.74
CA TYR A 357 29.08 6.72 -15.73
C TYR A 357 30.40 7.09 -15.06
N SER A 358 30.40 7.99 -14.08
CA SER A 358 31.61 8.33 -13.33
C SER A 358 32.26 7.11 -12.66
N MET A 359 31.43 6.20 -12.11
CA MET A 359 31.89 4.94 -11.51
C MET A 359 32.45 3.97 -12.57
N SER A 360 31.94 3.99 -13.81
CA SER A 360 32.45 3.12 -14.88
C SER A 360 33.84 3.52 -15.36
N ILE A 361 34.18 4.81 -15.29
CA ILE A 361 35.50 5.34 -15.70
C ILE A 361 36.52 5.28 -14.56
N ASN A 362 36.10 5.67 -13.35
CA ASN A 362 37.00 5.88 -12.21
C ASN A 362 37.11 4.63 -11.32
N GLY A 363 36.80 3.43 -11.81
CA GLY A 363 36.84 2.18 -11.06
C GLY A 363 38.12 2.02 -10.24
N GLY A 364 38.10 2.36 -8.94
CA GLY A 364 39.24 2.38 -8.05
C GLY A 364 38.81 2.44 -6.57
N GLU A 365 39.72 2.83 -5.70
CA GLU A 365 39.62 2.81 -4.22
C GLU A 365 38.38 3.54 -3.63
N ASP A 366 37.77 4.47 -4.38
CA ASP A 366 36.61 5.25 -3.94
C ASP A 366 35.25 4.66 -4.32
N MET A 367 35.20 3.45 -4.91
CA MET A 367 33.95 2.88 -5.43
C MET A 367 32.92 2.65 -4.34
N THR A 368 33.35 2.23 -3.15
CA THR A 368 32.45 2.01 -2.01
C THR A 368 31.79 3.31 -1.57
N GLU A 369 32.53 4.42 -1.50
CA GLU A 369 31.99 5.73 -1.13
C GLU A 369 31.00 6.26 -2.20
N GLN A 370 31.32 6.06 -3.47
CA GLN A 370 30.44 6.44 -4.58
C GLN A 370 29.13 5.61 -4.60
N ILE A 371 29.19 4.31 -4.26
CA ILE A 371 28.01 3.46 -4.09
C ILE A 371 27.13 4.00 -2.94
N TYR A 372 27.73 4.36 -1.80
CA TYR A 372 27.00 4.97 -0.70
C TYR A 372 26.32 6.27 -1.10
N ALA A 373 27.04 7.17 -1.79
CA ALA A 373 26.47 8.43 -2.28
C ALA A 373 25.31 8.20 -3.27
N LEU A 374 25.41 7.19 -4.14
CA LEU A 374 24.33 6.80 -5.04
C LEU A 374 23.09 6.29 -4.27
N ILE A 375 23.30 5.49 -3.23
CA ILE A 375 22.21 4.94 -2.39
C ILE A 375 21.57 6.05 -1.54
N GLU A 376 22.35 6.93 -0.95
CA GLU A 376 21.83 8.07 -0.19
C GLU A 376 20.95 8.96 -1.06
N ARG A 377 21.45 9.34 -2.24
CA ARG A 377 20.68 10.10 -3.22
C ARG A 377 19.42 9.39 -3.68
N ASN A 378 19.48 8.07 -3.86
CA ASN A 378 18.31 7.27 -4.20
C ASN A 378 17.26 7.27 -3.07
N GLY A 379 17.66 7.52 -1.83
CA GLY A 379 16.74 7.62 -0.69
C GLY A 379 15.66 8.67 -0.89
N ASP A 380 16.04 9.87 -1.36
CA ASP A 380 15.08 10.95 -1.63
C ASP A 380 14.10 10.59 -2.77
N MET A 381 14.62 9.94 -3.82
CA MET A 381 13.78 9.46 -4.92
C MET A 381 12.83 8.33 -4.47
N GLN A 382 13.29 7.46 -3.58
CA GLN A 382 12.44 6.44 -2.97
C GLN A 382 11.30 7.08 -2.16
N ASP A 383 11.58 8.08 -1.34
CA ASP A 383 10.56 8.77 -0.56
C ASP A 383 9.52 9.46 -1.47
N GLN A 384 9.96 10.05 -2.59
CA GLN A 384 9.05 10.62 -3.58
C GLN A 384 8.21 9.53 -4.27
N SER A 385 8.82 8.43 -4.70
CA SER A 385 8.14 7.26 -5.28
C SER A 385 7.03 6.75 -4.36
N GLU A 386 7.34 6.59 -3.08
CA GLU A 386 6.37 6.10 -2.09
C GLU A 386 5.22 7.07 -1.84
N ARG A 387 5.48 8.39 -1.86
CA ARG A 387 4.40 9.39 -1.80
C ARG A 387 3.46 9.26 -3.00
N ILE A 388 4.01 9.12 -4.21
CA ILE A 388 3.21 8.95 -5.43
C ILE A 388 2.38 7.65 -5.36
N LYS A 389 2.98 6.53 -4.94
CA LYS A 389 2.27 5.25 -4.75
C LYS A 389 1.13 5.37 -3.74
N LEU A 390 1.37 6.06 -2.63
CA LEU A 390 0.37 6.29 -1.59
C LEU A 390 -0.77 7.19 -2.06
N GLU A 391 -0.45 8.30 -2.72
CA GLU A 391 -1.44 9.22 -3.28
C GLU A 391 -2.34 8.52 -4.30
N ASP A 392 -1.77 7.74 -5.24
CA ASP A 392 -2.53 6.99 -6.23
C ASP A 392 -3.43 5.92 -5.57
N TYR A 393 -2.92 5.24 -4.55
CA TYR A 393 -3.69 4.22 -3.82
C TYR A 393 -4.87 4.81 -3.04
N LEU A 394 -4.70 6.00 -2.45
CA LEU A 394 -5.70 6.66 -1.62
C LEU A 394 -6.55 7.69 -2.36
N ALA A 395 -6.24 8.03 -3.61
CA ALA A 395 -6.85 9.13 -4.35
C ALA A 395 -8.39 9.06 -4.39
N GLY A 396 -8.96 7.86 -4.62
CA GLY A 396 -10.42 7.68 -4.63
C GLY A 396 -11.05 7.64 -3.23
N MET A 397 -10.29 7.31 -2.21
CA MET A 397 -10.82 7.10 -0.85
C MET A 397 -10.89 8.39 -0.03
N SER A 398 -10.04 9.36 -0.32
CA SER A 398 -10.08 10.68 0.35
C SER A 398 -11.39 11.41 0.11
N PHE A 399 -12.00 11.24 -1.06
CA PHE A 399 -13.31 11.80 -1.37
C PHE A 399 -14.43 11.25 -0.48
N CYS A 400 -14.33 9.98 -0.04
CA CYS A 400 -15.33 9.35 0.83
C CYS A 400 -15.49 10.08 2.18
N VAL A 401 -14.53 10.90 2.58
CA VAL A 401 -14.62 11.72 3.81
C VAL A 401 -15.69 12.79 3.71
N LEU A 402 -15.94 13.34 2.53
CA LEU A 402 -16.92 14.40 2.29
C LEU A 402 -18.36 13.87 2.10
N VAL A 403 -18.49 12.61 1.68
CA VAL A 403 -19.80 12.02 1.32
C VAL A 403 -20.82 12.02 2.46
N PRO A 404 -20.47 11.72 3.73
CA PRO A 404 -21.42 11.80 4.85
C PRO A 404 -22.04 13.17 5.03
N MET A 405 -21.23 14.23 4.83
CA MET A 405 -21.72 15.62 4.93
C MET A 405 -22.70 15.95 3.80
N ILE A 406 -22.48 15.41 2.59
CA ILE A 406 -23.42 15.57 1.46
C ILE A 406 -24.74 14.90 1.80
N PHE A 407 -24.74 13.67 2.34
CA PHE A 407 -25.97 13.00 2.74
C PHE A 407 -26.71 13.73 3.86
N GLY A 408 -25.98 14.26 4.85
CA GLY A 408 -26.53 15.08 5.91
C GLY A 408 -27.17 16.37 5.39
N SER A 409 -26.48 17.09 4.50
CA SER A 409 -27.00 18.34 3.92
C SER A 409 -28.21 18.12 3.00
N LEU A 410 -28.26 17.02 2.25
CA LEU A 410 -29.44 16.65 1.46
C LEU A 410 -30.65 16.39 2.35
N LYS A 411 -30.47 15.66 3.45
CA LYS A 411 -31.54 15.43 4.44
C LYS A 411 -32.02 16.77 5.04
N LEU A 412 -31.11 17.64 5.39
CA LEU A 412 -31.43 18.97 5.94
C LEU A 412 -32.21 19.81 4.91
N MET A 413 -31.83 19.79 3.63
CA MET A 413 -32.60 20.50 2.59
C MET A 413 -34.03 19.99 2.47
N VAL A 414 -34.25 18.68 2.53
CA VAL A 414 -35.60 18.09 2.52
C VAL A 414 -36.41 18.57 3.72
N ASP A 415 -35.86 18.52 4.93
CA ASP A 415 -36.56 18.92 6.16
C ASP A 415 -36.88 20.41 6.15
N MET A 416 -35.95 21.27 5.72
CA MET A 416 -36.20 22.72 5.61
C MET A 416 -37.25 23.05 4.55
N SER A 417 -37.27 22.33 3.43
CA SER A 417 -38.30 22.49 2.40
C SER A 417 -39.69 22.10 2.94
N LEU A 418 -39.78 20.98 3.68
CA LEU A 418 -41.03 20.55 4.30
C LEU A 418 -41.51 21.54 5.38
N LEU A 419 -40.60 22.09 6.16
CA LEU A 419 -40.87 23.11 7.15
C LEU A 419 -41.47 24.38 6.49
N MET A 420 -40.83 24.83 5.39
CA MET A 420 -41.32 26.01 4.67
C MET A 420 -42.70 25.80 4.09
N ILE A 421 -42.98 24.63 3.50
CA ILE A 421 -44.30 24.24 2.99
C ILE A 421 -45.31 24.21 4.11
N GLY A 422 -45.00 23.62 5.27
CA GLY A 422 -45.87 23.53 6.41
C GLY A 422 -46.23 24.90 6.99
N ILE A 423 -45.24 25.81 7.13
CA ILE A 423 -45.50 27.20 7.57
C ILE A 423 -46.40 27.93 6.57
N MET A 424 -46.16 27.78 5.27
CA MET A 424 -47.00 28.41 4.22
C MET A 424 -48.45 27.89 4.25
N GLN A 425 -48.63 26.59 4.52
CA GLN A 425 -49.97 25.99 4.63
C GLN A 425 -50.71 26.51 5.87
N ASN A 426 -50.03 26.59 7.01
CA ASN A 426 -50.60 27.14 8.24
C ASN A 426 -50.94 28.63 8.10
N ALA A 427 -50.09 29.42 7.42
CA ALA A 427 -50.35 30.84 7.15
C ALA A 427 -51.51 31.08 6.17
N ARG A 428 -51.83 30.11 5.28
CA ARG A 428 -53.00 30.21 4.37
C ARG A 428 -54.31 29.71 5.00
N GLY A 429 -54.22 28.96 6.08
CA GLY A 429 -55.35 28.43 6.83
C GLY A 429 -55.94 29.39 7.88
N ILE A 430 -55.27 30.57 8.06
CA ILE A 430 -55.78 31.70 8.79
C ILE A 430 -56.41 32.69 7.81
#